data_dff96ee3392bd2f061e22a73f1eefa88
#
_entry.id   dff96ee3392bd2f061e22a73f1eefa88
#
_cell.length_a   1.000
_cell.length_b   1.000
_cell.length_c   1.000
_cell.angle_alpha   90.00
_cell.angle_beta   90.00
_cell.angle_gamma   90.00
#
_symmetry.space_group_name_H-M   'P 1'
#
loop_
_entity.id
_entity.type
_entity.pdbx_description
1 polymer ?
#
loop_
_entity_poly.entity_id
_entity_poly.type
_entity_poly.pdbx_seq_one_letter_code
_entity_poly.pdbx_strand_id
1 'polypeptide(L)'
;IGMSPNVAVEKLIINVGMLTVSILLCSLSVGLYEAKLRETFRGIIRRIFVSVGLSYFLVEVLSRAFFDDLVMDSYFLPASVCSIIITLVVFRYFTNRLGLLGLGKVRILVLGAGERASIIEKRMRRDVDRIGFELVGFIPIPGDNREDGIRKEKIIHLKVDESFQQFIADNEIEEIVIACDQRRGTLPVEVLFDCRLRGIEVTELLDF
;
A
#
# COMPACT_ATOMS: atom_id res chain seq x y z
N ILE A 1 -31.79 21.17 -34.97
CA ILE A 1 -32.91 20.29 -34.63
C ILE A 1 -32.69 19.91 -33.19
N GLY A 2 -33.45 20.51 -32.24
CA GLY A 2 -33.22 20.32 -30.81
C GLY A 2 -33.63 18.92 -30.38
N MET A 3 -32.66 18.20 -29.87
CA MET A 3 -32.85 16.90 -29.20
C MET A 3 -33.74 17.11 -27.98
N SER A 4 -34.73 16.23 -27.78
CA SER A 4 -35.61 16.35 -26.61
C SER A 4 -34.76 16.23 -25.32
N PRO A 5 -35.03 17.02 -24.27
CA PRO A 5 -34.20 17.04 -23.06
C PRO A 5 -34.05 15.66 -22.40
N ASN A 6 -35.03 14.78 -22.55
CA ASN A 6 -35.00 13.44 -22.00
C ASN A 6 -33.96 12.54 -22.70
N VAL A 7 -33.80 12.63 -24.03
CA VAL A 7 -32.81 11.86 -24.80
C VAL A 7 -31.36 12.34 -24.49
N ALA A 8 -31.20 13.63 -24.26
CA ALA A 8 -29.89 14.18 -23.88
C ALA A 8 -29.46 13.69 -22.49
N VAL A 9 -30.36 13.62 -21.51
CA VAL A 9 -30.08 13.13 -20.16
C VAL A 9 -29.76 11.63 -20.17
N GLU A 10 -30.52 10.84 -20.95
CA GLU A 10 -30.29 9.40 -21.08
C GLU A 10 -28.90 9.10 -21.67
N LYS A 11 -28.53 9.79 -22.75
CA LYS A 11 -27.18 9.68 -23.36
C LYS A 11 -26.08 10.10 -22.38
N LEU A 12 -26.31 11.15 -21.61
CA LEU A 12 -25.35 11.60 -20.57
C LEU A 12 -25.15 10.55 -19.50
N ILE A 13 -26.20 9.91 -18.99
CA ILE A 13 -26.13 8.87 -17.97
C ILE A 13 -25.34 7.66 -18.48
N ILE A 14 -25.60 7.21 -19.72
CA ILE A 14 -24.89 6.09 -20.32
C ILE A 14 -23.39 6.40 -20.47
N ASN A 15 -23.04 7.58 -20.94
CA ASN A 15 -21.66 8.00 -21.14
C ASN A 15 -20.89 8.11 -19.81
N VAL A 16 -21.50 8.74 -18.80
CA VAL A 16 -20.91 8.84 -17.46
C VAL A 16 -20.74 7.44 -16.83
N GLY A 17 -21.74 6.56 -17.01
CA GLY A 17 -21.68 5.19 -16.54
C GLY A 17 -20.53 4.40 -17.18
N MET A 18 -20.41 4.44 -18.51
CA MET A 18 -19.31 3.80 -19.25
C MET A 18 -17.94 4.31 -18.80
N LEU A 19 -17.79 5.61 -18.69
CA LEU A 19 -16.53 6.24 -18.25
C LEU A 19 -16.17 5.82 -16.83
N THR A 20 -17.14 5.82 -15.92
CA THR A 20 -16.93 5.41 -14.52
C THR A 20 -16.50 3.95 -14.41
N VAL A 21 -17.21 3.04 -15.09
CA VAL A 21 -16.87 1.61 -15.09
C VAL A 21 -15.48 1.38 -15.69
N SER A 22 -15.17 2.03 -16.82
CA SER A 22 -13.86 1.93 -17.47
C SER A 22 -12.71 2.41 -16.58
N ILE A 23 -12.90 3.52 -15.86
CA ILE A 23 -11.88 4.04 -14.93
C ILE A 23 -11.69 3.10 -13.76
N LEU A 24 -12.76 2.54 -13.18
CA LEU A 24 -12.66 1.58 -12.09
C LEU A 24 -11.91 0.32 -12.54
N LEU A 25 -12.25 -0.25 -13.69
CA LEU A 25 -11.58 -1.43 -14.23
C LEU A 25 -10.10 -1.15 -14.53
N CYS A 26 -9.78 -0.04 -15.18
CA CYS A 26 -8.39 0.31 -15.48
C CYS A 26 -7.59 0.60 -14.21
N SER A 27 -8.17 1.25 -13.21
CA SER A 27 -7.48 1.53 -11.94
C SER A 27 -7.22 0.27 -11.12
N LEU A 28 -8.14 -0.71 -11.15
CA LEU A 28 -7.93 -2.03 -10.57
C LEU A 28 -6.82 -2.79 -11.30
N SER A 29 -6.84 -2.78 -12.64
CA SER A 29 -5.83 -3.47 -13.48
C SER A 29 -4.42 -2.91 -13.30
N VAL A 30 -4.29 -1.60 -13.09
CA VAL A 30 -3.01 -0.94 -12.81
C VAL A 30 -2.57 -1.12 -11.36
N GLY A 31 -3.40 -1.74 -10.50
CA GLY A 31 -3.10 -1.98 -9.10
C GLY A 31 -3.09 -0.71 -8.25
N LEU A 32 -3.92 0.30 -8.59
CA LEU A 32 -3.98 1.55 -7.85
C LEU A 32 -4.50 1.37 -6.41
N TYR A 33 -5.25 0.29 -6.16
CA TYR A 33 -5.87 -0.06 -4.88
C TYR A 33 -5.11 -1.13 -4.09
N GLU A 34 -3.95 -1.57 -4.56
CA GLU A 34 -3.13 -2.51 -3.82
C GLU A 34 -2.54 -1.85 -2.57
N ALA A 35 -2.93 -2.35 -1.38
CA ALA A 35 -2.51 -1.79 -0.09
C ALA A 35 -1.02 -2.00 0.21
N LYS A 36 -0.39 -3.04 -0.37
CA LYS A 36 1.04 -3.39 -0.17
C LYS A 36 2.03 -2.62 -1.06
N LEU A 37 1.56 -1.61 -1.81
CA LEU A 37 2.46 -0.86 -2.70
C LEU A 37 3.40 0.06 -1.91
N ARG A 38 4.65 -0.36 -1.79
CA ARG A 38 5.79 0.46 -1.30
C ARG A 38 6.19 1.52 -2.34
N GLU A 39 5.23 2.24 -2.93
CA GLU A 39 5.54 3.19 -4.00
C GLU A 39 5.63 4.63 -3.51
N THR A 40 6.60 5.33 -4.08
CA THR A 40 6.76 6.77 -3.91
C THR A 40 5.54 7.50 -4.49
N PHE A 41 5.17 8.66 -3.95
CA PHE A 41 4.09 9.51 -4.45
C PHE A 41 4.15 9.73 -5.98
N ARG A 42 5.36 9.83 -6.55
CA ARG A 42 5.58 9.92 -8.01
C ARG A 42 5.13 8.67 -8.76
N GLY A 43 5.32 7.49 -8.19
CA GLY A 43 4.85 6.23 -8.78
C GLY A 43 3.33 6.17 -8.84
N ILE A 44 2.66 6.58 -7.77
CA ILE A 44 1.20 6.64 -7.69
C ILE A 44 0.61 7.61 -8.72
N ILE A 45 1.20 8.81 -8.85
CA ILE A 45 0.78 9.79 -9.86
C ILE A 45 0.91 9.19 -11.27
N ARG A 46 2.04 8.53 -11.60
CA ARG A 46 2.22 7.89 -12.90
C ARG A 46 1.13 6.84 -13.16
N ARG A 47 0.77 6.03 -12.17
CA ARG A 47 -0.30 5.03 -12.30
C ARG A 47 -1.67 5.67 -12.54
N ILE A 48 -1.96 6.80 -11.89
CA ILE A 48 -3.20 7.57 -12.13
C ILE A 48 -3.24 8.01 -13.60
N PHE A 49 -2.18 8.59 -14.12
CA PHE A 49 -2.15 9.01 -15.53
C PHE A 49 -2.31 7.85 -16.50
N VAL A 50 -1.66 6.71 -16.23
CA VAL A 50 -1.77 5.50 -17.06
C VAL A 50 -3.20 4.94 -17.02
N SER A 51 -3.81 4.82 -15.83
CA SER A 51 -5.16 4.27 -15.70
C SER A 51 -6.21 5.16 -16.37
N VAL A 52 -6.10 6.47 -16.21
CA VAL A 52 -7.02 7.43 -16.85
C VAL A 52 -6.83 7.48 -18.36
N GLY A 53 -5.57 7.47 -18.83
CA GLY A 53 -5.27 7.40 -20.28
C GLY A 53 -5.80 6.12 -20.92
N LEU A 54 -5.62 4.98 -20.26
CA LEU A 54 -6.14 3.69 -20.72
C LEU A 54 -7.68 3.66 -20.74
N SER A 55 -8.33 4.22 -19.71
CA SER A 55 -9.78 4.30 -19.65
C SER A 55 -10.35 5.21 -20.74
N TYR A 56 -9.70 6.34 -21.02
CA TYR A 56 -10.09 7.22 -22.11
C TYR A 56 -10.02 6.48 -23.47
N PHE A 57 -8.90 5.79 -23.73
CA PHE A 57 -8.74 5.00 -24.96
C PHE A 57 -9.81 3.90 -25.08
N LEU A 58 -10.10 3.21 -23.97
CA LEU A 58 -11.11 2.16 -23.95
C LEU A 58 -12.51 2.70 -24.26
N VAL A 59 -12.90 3.82 -23.66
CA VAL A 59 -14.19 4.46 -23.91
C VAL A 59 -14.30 4.93 -25.35
N GLU A 60 -13.23 5.51 -25.91
CA GLU A 60 -13.20 5.97 -27.31
C GLU A 60 -13.37 4.81 -28.29
N VAL A 61 -12.70 3.68 -28.05
CA VAL A 61 -12.83 2.47 -28.88
C VAL A 61 -14.23 1.86 -28.77
N LEU A 62 -14.76 1.74 -27.56
CA LEU A 62 -16.10 1.16 -27.33
C LEU A 62 -17.20 2.04 -27.91
N SER A 63 -17.09 3.37 -27.76
CA SER A 63 -18.10 4.30 -28.32
C SER A 63 -18.16 4.19 -29.83
N ARG A 64 -17.02 4.10 -30.51
CA ARG A 64 -16.96 3.93 -31.97
C ARG A 64 -17.41 2.56 -32.46
N ALA A 65 -17.16 1.50 -31.67
CA ALA A 65 -17.47 0.14 -32.09
C ALA A 65 -18.96 -0.23 -31.92
N PHE A 66 -19.61 0.31 -30.90
CA PHE A 66 -20.94 -0.14 -30.47
C PHE A 66 -22.01 0.95 -30.45
N PHE A 67 -21.63 2.24 -30.53
CA PHE A 67 -22.54 3.36 -30.30
C PHE A 67 -22.29 4.50 -31.28
N ASP A 68 -22.53 4.27 -32.57
CA ASP A 68 -22.36 5.28 -33.64
C ASP A 68 -23.11 6.60 -33.37
N ASP A 69 -24.25 6.53 -32.64
CA ASP A 69 -25.07 7.69 -32.28
C ASP A 69 -24.66 8.41 -30.98
N LEU A 70 -23.67 7.89 -30.24
CA LEU A 70 -23.17 8.44 -29.00
C LEU A 70 -21.96 9.36 -29.17
N VAL A 71 -21.82 9.96 -30.38
CA VAL A 71 -20.76 10.96 -30.63
C VAL A 71 -20.91 12.09 -29.61
N MET A 72 -20.07 12.05 -28.59
CA MET A 72 -20.00 13.09 -27.57
C MET A 72 -19.40 14.35 -28.20
N ASP A 73 -19.89 15.51 -27.75
CA ASP A 73 -19.26 16.77 -28.12
C ASP A 73 -17.75 16.68 -27.88
N SER A 74 -16.97 17.12 -28.86
CA SER A 74 -15.50 16.99 -28.91
C SER A 74 -14.78 17.48 -27.65
N TYR A 75 -15.43 18.33 -26.85
CA TYR A 75 -14.88 18.92 -25.62
C TYR A 75 -15.29 18.18 -24.32
N PHE A 76 -16.34 17.37 -24.34
CA PHE A 76 -16.86 16.75 -23.13
C PHE A 76 -15.91 15.69 -22.59
N LEU A 77 -15.39 14.82 -23.44
CA LEU A 77 -14.43 13.76 -23.05
C LEU A 77 -13.15 14.32 -22.43
N PRO A 78 -12.41 15.25 -23.09
CA PRO A 78 -11.19 15.79 -22.51
C PRO A 78 -11.47 16.59 -21.22
N ALA A 79 -12.56 17.31 -21.12
CA ALA A 79 -12.93 18.04 -19.91
C ALA A 79 -13.22 17.10 -18.72
N SER A 80 -13.95 16.00 -18.96
CA SER A 80 -14.23 15.00 -17.92
C SER A 80 -12.96 14.28 -17.46
N VAL A 81 -12.07 13.91 -18.38
CA VAL A 81 -10.78 13.31 -18.08
C VAL A 81 -9.90 14.24 -17.23
N CYS A 82 -9.80 15.51 -17.59
CA CYS A 82 -9.07 16.50 -16.80
C CYS A 82 -9.66 16.64 -15.38
N SER A 83 -10.99 16.72 -15.25
CA SER A 83 -11.66 16.79 -13.95
C SER A 83 -11.37 15.57 -13.08
N ILE A 84 -11.39 14.37 -13.65
CA ILE A 84 -11.10 13.12 -12.93
C ILE A 84 -9.65 13.08 -12.46
N ILE A 85 -8.70 13.44 -13.33
CA ILE A 85 -7.28 13.50 -12.94
C ILE A 85 -7.09 14.46 -11.76
N ILE A 86 -7.65 15.67 -11.86
CA ILE A 86 -7.54 16.67 -10.80
C ILE A 86 -8.13 16.12 -9.50
N THR A 87 -9.33 15.54 -9.56
CA THR A 87 -10.01 15.00 -8.38
C THR A 87 -9.20 13.86 -7.74
N LEU A 88 -8.69 12.91 -8.52
CA LEU A 88 -7.87 11.80 -8.01
C LEU A 88 -6.55 12.29 -7.40
N VAL A 89 -5.87 13.24 -8.04
CA VAL A 89 -4.62 13.80 -7.51
C VAL A 89 -4.86 14.58 -6.23
N VAL A 90 -5.91 15.42 -6.19
CA VAL A 90 -6.27 16.20 -5.00
C VAL A 90 -6.68 15.26 -3.87
N PHE A 91 -7.55 14.29 -4.12
CA PHE A 91 -7.96 13.30 -3.12
C PHE A 91 -6.75 12.54 -2.57
N ARG A 92 -5.83 12.10 -3.45
CA ARG A 92 -4.61 11.40 -3.03
C ARG A 92 -3.65 12.28 -2.25
N TYR A 93 -3.54 13.57 -2.62
CA TYR A 93 -2.76 14.55 -1.87
C TYR A 93 -3.33 14.73 -0.44
N PHE A 94 -4.65 14.88 -0.33
CA PHE A 94 -5.32 15.01 0.98
C PHE A 94 -5.18 13.76 1.83
N THR A 95 -5.40 12.57 1.28
CA THR A 95 -5.25 11.30 2.01
C THR A 95 -3.83 11.12 2.51
N ASN A 96 -2.83 11.50 1.71
CA ASN A 96 -1.42 11.46 2.12
C ASN A 96 -1.09 12.53 3.18
N ARG A 97 -1.68 13.73 3.06
CA ARG A 97 -1.44 14.84 4.00
C ARG A 97 -2.12 14.63 5.35
N LEU A 98 -3.33 14.09 5.35
CA LEU A 98 -4.10 13.83 6.58
C LEU A 98 -3.63 12.59 7.34
N GLY A 99 -2.62 11.88 6.82
CA GLY A 99 -2.14 10.64 7.44
C GLY A 99 -3.22 9.52 7.49
N LEU A 100 -4.32 9.68 6.73
CA LEU A 100 -5.36 8.66 6.62
C LEU A 100 -4.82 7.35 6.02
N LEU A 101 -3.71 7.42 5.28
CA LEU A 101 -2.89 6.27 4.90
C LEU A 101 -1.99 5.78 6.04
N GLY A 102 -1.91 6.51 7.16
CA GLY A 102 -1.28 6.05 8.40
C GLY A 102 -2.12 5.03 9.15
N LEU A 103 -3.40 4.85 8.77
CA LEU A 103 -4.23 3.72 9.19
C LEU A 103 -3.77 2.38 8.57
N GLY A 104 -2.73 2.40 7.76
CA GLY A 104 -2.15 1.21 7.11
C GLY A 104 -0.64 1.18 7.19
N LYS A 105 -0.01 1.79 8.20
CA LYS A 105 1.40 1.48 8.50
C LYS A 105 1.45 0.13 9.17
N VAL A 106 1.96 -0.85 8.46
CA VAL A 106 2.24 -2.17 9.02
C VAL A 106 3.20 -2.00 10.20
N ARG A 107 2.76 -2.34 11.40
CA ARG A 107 3.60 -2.26 12.60
C ARG A 107 4.51 -3.48 12.67
N ILE A 108 5.81 -3.22 12.56
CA ILE A 108 6.83 -4.25 12.42
C ILE A 108 7.61 -4.40 13.72
N LEU A 109 7.76 -5.64 14.14
CA LEU A 109 8.64 -6.05 15.23
C LEU A 109 9.78 -6.89 14.66
N VAL A 110 11.02 -6.56 14.99
CA VAL A 110 12.20 -7.30 14.52
C VAL A 110 12.69 -8.23 15.61
N LEU A 111 12.77 -9.53 15.30
CA LEU A 111 13.40 -10.53 16.14
C LEU A 111 14.88 -10.67 15.76
N GLY A 112 15.72 -10.26 16.69
CA GLY A 112 17.15 -10.13 16.56
C GLY A 112 17.63 -8.70 16.78
N ALA A 113 18.78 -8.55 17.39
CA ALA A 113 19.43 -7.25 17.65
C ALA A 113 20.90 -7.26 17.21
N GLY A 114 21.31 -8.21 16.37
CA GLY A 114 22.68 -8.39 15.90
C GLY A 114 23.00 -7.62 14.61
N GLU A 115 24.02 -8.09 13.90
CA GLU A 115 24.51 -7.46 12.67
C GLU A 115 23.44 -7.40 11.58
N ARG A 116 22.66 -8.46 11.41
CA ARG A 116 21.56 -8.53 10.44
C ARG A 116 20.46 -7.53 10.75
N ALA A 117 20.07 -7.38 12.00
CA ALA A 117 19.08 -6.41 12.44
C ALA A 117 19.55 -4.95 12.20
N SER A 118 20.88 -4.71 12.31
CA SER A 118 21.47 -3.39 12.04
C SER A 118 21.24 -2.93 10.59
N ILE A 119 21.08 -3.84 9.65
CA ILE A 119 20.79 -3.54 8.24
C ILE A 119 19.39 -2.91 8.13
N ILE A 120 18.41 -3.45 8.87
CA ILE A 120 17.05 -2.89 8.93
C ILE A 120 17.10 -1.49 9.53
N GLU A 121 17.80 -1.30 10.66
CA GLU A 121 17.93 0.02 11.29
C GLU A 121 18.56 1.05 10.33
N LYS A 122 19.58 0.67 9.56
CA LYS A 122 20.23 1.55 8.58
C LYS A 122 19.28 1.89 7.42
N ARG A 123 18.52 0.94 6.89
CA ARG A 123 17.52 1.17 5.85
C ARG A 123 16.39 2.05 6.37
N MET A 124 15.86 1.76 7.55
CA MET A 124 14.76 2.52 8.15
C MET A 124 15.14 3.92 8.65
N ARG A 125 16.39 4.36 8.51
CA ARG A 125 16.79 5.76 8.81
C ARG A 125 16.29 6.76 7.78
N ARG A 126 16.04 6.34 6.55
CA ARG A 126 15.54 7.21 5.48
C ARG A 126 14.01 7.26 5.55
N ASP A 127 13.45 8.47 5.53
CA ASP A 127 11.98 8.64 5.56
C ASP A 127 11.27 7.97 4.38
N VAL A 128 11.95 7.80 3.25
CA VAL A 128 11.43 7.12 2.06
C VAL A 128 11.22 5.62 2.31
N ASP A 129 12.08 5.00 3.11
CA ASP A 129 12.04 3.56 3.39
C ASP A 129 11.03 3.23 4.52
N ARG A 130 10.51 4.27 5.21
CA ARG A 130 9.44 4.16 6.23
C ARG A 130 8.03 4.27 5.66
N ILE A 131 7.90 4.48 4.35
CA ILE A 131 6.58 4.60 3.73
C ILE A 131 5.86 3.25 3.86
N GLY A 132 4.77 3.24 4.62
CA GLY A 132 3.95 2.05 4.86
C GLY A 132 4.38 1.18 6.05
N PHE A 133 5.47 1.50 6.77
CA PHE A 133 5.94 0.71 7.91
C PHE A 133 6.21 1.58 9.14
N GLU A 134 5.89 1.03 10.30
CA GLU A 134 6.26 1.57 11.60
C GLU A 134 7.08 0.53 12.36
N LEU A 135 8.37 0.81 12.55
CA LEU A 135 9.25 -0.05 13.32
C LEU A 135 9.04 0.18 14.82
N VAL A 136 8.43 -0.78 15.49
CA VAL A 136 8.14 -0.74 16.93
C VAL A 136 9.41 -0.96 17.74
N GLY A 137 10.22 -1.98 17.39
CA GLY A 137 11.48 -2.23 18.07
C GLY A 137 12.19 -3.51 17.64
N PHE A 138 13.29 -3.78 18.34
CA PHE A 138 14.12 -4.96 18.16
C PHE A 138 14.13 -5.78 19.44
N ILE A 139 13.91 -7.09 19.36
CA ILE A 139 13.99 -8.00 20.50
C ILE A 139 15.25 -8.86 20.32
N PRO A 140 16.24 -8.72 21.22
CA PRO A 140 17.45 -9.52 21.17
C PRO A 140 17.16 -11.00 21.43
N ILE A 141 17.80 -11.86 20.66
CA ILE A 141 17.72 -13.32 20.82
C ILE A 141 19.07 -13.84 21.29
N PRO A 142 19.12 -14.90 22.12
CA PRO A 142 20.36 -15.53 22.52
C PRO A 142 21.18 -15.95 21.28
N GLY A 143 22.43 -15.51 21.19
CA GLY A 143 23.32 -15.80 20.07
C GLY A 143 23.49 -14.66 19.05
N ASP A 144 22.84 -13.54 19.25
CA ASP A 144 23.11 -12.32 18.47
C ASP A 144 24.49 -11.76 18.80
N ASN A 145 25.27 -11.50 17.74
CA ASN A 145 26.60 -10.91 17.87
C ASN A 145 26.47 -9.39 17.97
N ARG A 146 26.67 -8.84 19.18
CA ARG A 146 26.77 -7.41 19.50
C ARG A 146 25.64 -6.53 18.96
N GLU A 147 24.98 -5.84 19.88
CA GLU A 147 23.98 -4.79 19.64
C GLU A 147 24.56 -3.50 18.99
N ASP A 148 25.79 -3.57 18.45
CA ASP A 148 26.50 -2.45 17.85
C ASP A 148 25.86 -2.08 16.50
N GLY A 149 25.14 -0.97 16.48
CA GLY A 149 24.51 -0.42 15.26
C GLY A 149 23.02 -0.15 15.35
N ILE A 150 22.37 -0.62 16.41
CA ILE A 150 20.96 -0.36 16.72
C ILE A 150 20.90 0.68 17.84
N ARG A 151 19.95 1.61 17.72
CA ARG A 151 19.71 2.58 18.79
C ARG A 151 19.16 1.86 20.03
N LYS A 152 19.81 2.06 21.18
CA LYS A 152 19.44 1.43 22.46
C LYS A 152 17.98 1.68 22.85
N GLU A 153 17.44 2.82 22.48
CA GLU A 153 16.04 3.21 22.74
C GLU A 153 15.02 2.31 22.02
N LYS A 154 15.44 1.61 20.96
CA LYS A 154 14.58 0.70 20.18
C LYS A 154 14.75 -0.77 20.55
N ILE A 155 15.66 -1.08 21.46
CA ILE A 155 15.86 -2.44 21.92
C ILE A 155 14.88 -2.73 23.04
N ILE A 156 14.02 -3.73 22.84
CA ILE A 156 13.00 -4.15 23.77
C ILE A 156 13.48 -5.45 24.41
N HIS A 157 13.86 -5.39 25.68
CA HIS A 157 14.26 -6.57 26.44
C HIS A 157 13.04 -7.36 26.91
N LEU A 158 12.49 -8.16 26.00
CA LEU A 158 11.36 -9.03 26.28
C LEU A 158 11.77 -10.48 25.97
N LYS A 159 11.38 -11.42 26.85
CA LYS A 159 11.51 -12.84 26.54
C LYS A 159 10.39 -13.26 25.60
N VAL A 160 10.72 -14.11 24.63
CA VAL A 160 9.74 -14.64 23.68
C VAL A 160 9.00 -15.82 24.34
N ASP A 161 8.06 -15.51 25.22
CA ASP A 161 7.19 -16.39 25.99
C ASP A 161 5.72 -15.92 25.90
N GLU A 162 4.88 -16.26 26.87
CA GLU A 162 3.49 -15.80 26.93
C GLU A 162 3.36 -14.28 26.98
N SER A 163 4.33 -13.57 27.57
CA SER A 163 4.34 -12.10 27.60
C SER A 163 4.56 -11.48 26.24
N PHE A 164 5.21 -12.21 25.33
CA PHE A 164 5.43 -11.80 23.94
C PHE A 164 4.12 -11.70 23.16
N GLN A 165 3.20 -12.65 23.35
CA GLN A 165 1.90 -12.61 22.67
C GLN A 165 1.06 -11.43 23.14
N GLN A 166 1.11 -11.11 24.43
CA GLN A 166 0.42 -9.93 24.96
C GLN A 166 1.03 -8.64 24.41
N PHE A 167 2.36 -8.56 24.37
CA PHE A 167 3.07 -7.41 23.78
C PHE A 167 2.69 -7.18 22.31
N ILE A 168 2.58 -8.24 21.51
CA ILE A 168 2.15 -8.17 20.13
C ILE A 168 0.73 -7.58 20.01
N ALA A 169 -0.20 -8.06 20.85
CA ALA A 169 -1.58 -7.58 20.85
C ALA A 169 -1.68 -6.11 21.30
N ASP A 170 -1.00 -5.75 22.39
CA ASP A 170 -1.03 -4.40 22.96
C ASP A 170 -0.41 -3.36 22.03
N ASN A 171 0.57 -3.76 21.20
CA ASN A 171 1.23 -2.90 20.23
C ASN A 171 0.68 -3.05 18.82
N GLU A 172 -0.39 -3.82 18.60
CA GLU A 172 -1.00 -4.04 17.29
C GLU A 172 0.04 -4.42 16.21
N ILE A 173 0.93 -5.38 16.52
CA ILE A 173 1.98 -5.83 15.61
C ILE A 173 1.34 -6.67 14.50
N GLU A 174 1.58 -6.30 13.26
CA GLU A 174 1.04 -6.98 12.08
C GLU A 174 2.10 -7.85 11.37
N GLU A 175 3.38 -7.49 11.50
CA GLU A 175 4.49 -8.22 10.88
C GLU A 175 5.66 -8.42 11.83
N ILE A 176 6.22 -9.64 11.86
CA ILE A 176 7.43 -10.00 12.59
C ILE A 176 8.52 -10.32 11.57
N VAL A 177 9.63 -9.57 11.61
CA VAL A 177 10.79 -9.78 10.73
C VAL A 177 11.87 -10.53 11.48
N ILE A 178 12.28 -11.70 10.99
CA ILE A 178 13.34 -12.50 11.56
C ILE A 178 14.70 -12.02 11.03
N ALA A 179 15.47 -11.39 11.91
CA ALA A 179 16.81 -10.85 11.60
C ALA A 179 17.88 -11.30 12.59
N CYS A 180 17.75 -12.50 13.16
CA CYS A 180 18.74 -13.08 14.07
C CYS A 180 20.01 -13.54 13.32
N ASP A 181 21.18 -13.38 13.94
CA ASP A 181 22.46 -13.80 13.37
C ASP A 181 22.62 -15.33 13.40
N GLN A 182 22.21 -15.97 14.48
CA GLN A 182 22.19 -17.43 14.62
C GLN A 182 20.74 -17.93 14.69
N ARG A 183 20.37 -18.82 13.74
CA ARG A 183 19.02 -19.39 13.68
C ARG A 183 18.88 -20.74 14.39
N ARG A 184 19.98 -21.50 14.46
CA ARG A 184 19.94 -22.89 14.97
C ARG A 184 19.82 -22.90 16.50
N GLY A 185 18.68 -23.42 16.98
CA GLY A 185 18.45 -23.63 18.41
C GLY A 185 18.08 -22.42 19.24
N THR A 186 18.00 -21.22 18.63
CA THR A 186 17.70 -19.99 19.35
C THR A 186 16.36 -19.38 18.95
N LEU A 187 15.82 -19.76 17.78
CA LEU A 187 14.58 -19.22 17.27
C LEU A 187 13.38 -19.92 17.95
N PRO A 188 12.44 -19.18 18.55
CA PRO A 188 11.23 -19.73 19.19
C PRO A 188 10.18 -20.08 18.12
N VAL A 189 10.38 -21.19 17.42
CA VAL A 189 9.57 -21.58 16.26
C VAL A 189 8.10 -21.78 16.63
N GLU A 190 7.81 -22.36 17.80
CA GLU A 190 6.44 -22.61 18.28
C GLU A 190 5.66 -21.30 18.46
N VAL A 191 6.29 -20.32 19.11
CA VAL A 191 5.65 -19.00 19.34
C VAL A 191 5.42 -18.25 18.02
N LEU A 192 6.36 -18.33 17.08
CA LEU A 192 6.22 -17.72 15.75
C LEU A 192 5.14 -18.40 14.93
N PHE A 193 4.99 -19.71 15.06
CA PHE A 193 3.93 -20.46 14.41
C PHE A 193 2.55 -20.03 14.93
N ASP A 194 2.41 -19.87 16.26
CA ASP A 194 1.18 -19.37 16.86
C ASP A 194 0.84 -17.95 16.43
N CYS A 195 1.84 -17.07 16.29
CA CYS A 195 1.65 -15.74 15.74
C CYS A 195 1.11 -15.80 14.31
N ARG A 196 1.66 -16.67 13.47
CA ARG A 196 1.19 -16.86 12.10
C ARG A 196 -0.22 -17.39 12.01
N LEU A 197 -0.62 -18.31 12.90
CA LEU A 197 -2.00 -18.81 12.97
C LEU A 197 -2.99 -17.70 13.38
N ARG A 198 -2.55 -16.69 14.12
CA ARG A 198 -3.35 -15.51 14.49
C ARG A 198 -3.38 -14.42 13.40
N GLY A 199 -2.77 -14.66 12.22
CA GLY A 199 -2.78 -13.75 11.10
C GLY A 199 -1.63 -12.74 11.06
N ILE A 200 -0.63 -12.87 11.95
CA ILE A 200 0.57 -12.03 11.93
C ILE A 200 1.51 -12.55 10.85
N GLU A 201 1.96 -11.66 9.97
CA GLU A 201 2.92 -12.03 8.92
C GLU A 201 4.30 -12.25 9.54
N VAL A 202 4.92 -13.40 9.25
CA VAL A 202 6.29 -13.71 9.71
C VAL A 202 7.17 -13.84 8.48
N THR A 203 8.08 -12.87 8.31
CA THR A 203 8.97 -12.76 7.15
C THR A 203 10.43 -12.86 7.55
N GLU A 204 11.28 -13.31 6.64
CA GLU A 204 12.71 -13.27 6.83
C GLU A 204 13.31 -11.96 6.30
N LEU A 205 14.47 -11.56 6.85
CA LEU A 205 15.18 -10.36 6.42
C LEU A 205 15.44 -10.30 4.90
N LEU A 206 15.60 -11.45 4.23
CA LEU A 206 15.85 -11.51 2.78
C LEU A 206 14.61 -11.24 1.95
N ASP A 207 13.42 -11.48 2.50
CA ASP A 207 12.14 -11.30 1.85
C ASP A 207 11.52 -9.93 2.23
N PHE A 208 12.13 -9.24 3.20
CA PHE A 208 11.78 -7.90 3.67
C PHE A 208 12.59 -6.82 2.92
#